data_89d0db0dc91ce333c5a9a2d91d31c477
#
_entry.id   89d0db0dc91ce333c5a9a2d91d31c477
#
_cell.length_a   1.000
_cell.length_b   1.000
_cell.length_c   1.000
_cell.angle_alpha   90.00
_cell.angle_beta   90.00
_cell.angle_gamma   90.00
#
_symmetry.space_group_name_H-M   'P 1'
#
loop_
_entity.id
_entity.type
_entity.pdbx_description
1 polymer ?
#
loop_
_entity_poly.entity_id
_entity_poly.type
_entity_poly.pdbx_seq_one_letter_code
_entity_poly.pdbx_strand_id
1 'polypeptide(L)'
;RKYKSPINFSNFAKLIFTTNRLPEVYDRSTGFYRRVMIIDINKKIENPDPFFLDRLTEQDYEYLLSVAIEKLSAALKTNKLTECKSSVVKLEEYKTEQSSVLSFMKEFNYKKSNLDHRPCGEVFKEFEQFCYDTGFKPLKKVKFDREICDEYKLEKRNTTWNKDNYNQCWRFVDEHNKR
;
A
#
# COMPACT_ATOMS: atom_id res chain seq x y z
N ARG A 1 -2.76 -27.23 -23.74
CA ARG A 1 -2.50 -28.27 -24.76
C ARG A 1 -3.05 -27.80 -26.09
N LYS A 2 -2.23 -27.78 -27.15
CA LYS A 2 -2.70 -27.52 -28.53
C LYS A 2 -3.80 -28.53 -28.91
N TYR A 3 -4.88 -28.04 -29.52
CA TYR A 3 -5.97 -28.87 -30.03
C TYR A 3 -6.93 -29.55 -29.02
N LYS A 4 -6.96 -29.08 -27.77
CA LYS A 4 -8.00 -29.47 -26.81
C LYS A 4 -8.95 -28.31 -26.53
N SER A 5 -10.23 -28.62 -26.30
CA SER A 5 -11.22 -27.62 -25.93
C SER A 5 -10.79 -26.87 -24.67
N PRO A 6 -11.05 -25.56 -24.58
CA PRO A 6 -10.76 -24.79 -23.38
C PRO A 6 -11.56 -25.34 -22.19
N ILE A 7 -10.90 -25.44 -21.05
CA ILE A 7 -11.53 -25.85 -19.79
C ILE A 7 -11.88 -24.56 -19.04
N ASN A 8 -13.15 -24.33 -18.79
CA ASN A 8 -13.63 -23.28 -17.94
C ASN A 8 -13.71 -23.78 -16.50
N PHE A 9 -13.04 -23.12 -15.57
CA PHE A 9 -13.14 -23.41 -14.14
C PHE A 9 -13.12 -22.11 -13.34
N SER A 10 -13.77 -22.14 -12.17
CA SER A 10 -13.68 -21.05 -11.19
C SER A 10 -12.42 -21.24 -10.37
N ASN A 11 -11.53 -20.25 -10.36
CA ASN A 11 -10.33 -20.30 -9.56
C ASN A 11 -10.67 -20.00 -8.09
N PHE A 12 -10.42 -20.96 -7.20
CA PHE A 12 -10.59 -20.85 -5.74
C PHE A 12 -9.27 -20.89 -4.98
N ALA A 13 -8.15 -20.96 -5.69
CA ALA A 13 -6.83 -21.02 -5.06
C ALA A 13 -6.51 -19.73 -4.29
N LYS A 14 -5.90 -19.90 -3.12
CA LYS A 14 -5.23 -18.83 -2.37
C LYS A 14 -3.74 -18.93 -2.64
N LEU A 15 -3.12 -17.80 -2.97
CA LEU A 15 -1.70 -17.77 -3.31
C LEU A 15 -0.92 -17.29 -2.09
N ILE A 16 0.13 -18.03 -1.73
CA ILE A 16 1.07 -17.68 -0.67
C ILE A 16 2.46 -17.62 -1.30
N PHE A 17 3.14 -16.50 -1.07
CA PHE A 17 4.50 -16.28 -1.55
C PHE A 17 5.41 -15.97 -0.37
N THR A 18 6.62 -16.52 -0.38
CA THR A 18 7.69 -16.15 0.53
C THR A 18 8.76 -15.39 -0.24
N THR A 19 9.19 -14.25 0.30
CA THR A 19 10.19 -13.41 -0.37
C THR A 19 10.95 -12.57 0.64
N ASN A 20 12.19 -12.25 0.35
CA ASN A 20 12.98 -11.30 1.15
C ASN A 20 12.72 -9.83 0.75
N ARG A 21 12.15 -9.61 -0.42
CA ARG A 21 11.75 -8.29 -0.92
C ARG A 21 10.35 -8.37 -1.52
N LEU A 22 9.51 -7.42 -1.18
CA LEU A 22 8.21 -7.29 -1.81
C LEU A 22 8.39 -6.92 -3.29
N PRO A 23 7.65 -7.55 -4.21
CA PRO A 23 7.79 -7.28 -5.64
C PRO A 23 7.25 -5.90 -6.00
N GLU A 24 7.82 -5.28 -7.03
CA GLU A 24 7.21 -4.11 -7.65
C GLU A 24 5.91 -4.51 -8.34
N VAL A 25 4.88 -3.67 -8.22
CA VAL A 25 3.57 -3.93 -8.82
C VAL A 25 3.17 -2.85 -9.80
N TYR A 26 2.63 -3.27 -10.94
CA TYR A 26 2.09 -2.36 -11.94
C TYR A 26 0.66 -1.92 -11.61
N ASP A 27 -0.14 -2.82 -11.05
CA ASP A 27 -1.51 -2.51 -10.59
C ASP A 27 -1.46 -1.95 -9.17
N ARG A 28 -1.66 -0.64 -9.07
CA ARG A 28 -1.69 0.12 -7.80
C ARG A 28 -3.11 0.46 -7.39
N SER A 29 -4.10 -0.30 -7.87
CA SER A 29 -5.49 -0.07 -7.55
C SER A 29 -5.82 -0.50 -6.11
N THR A 30 -6.82 0.14 -5.52
CA THR A 30 -7.42 -0.30 -4.25
C THR A 30 -7.89 -1.75 -4.34
N GLY A 31 -8.34 -2.18 -5.55
CA GLY A 31 -8.75 -3.55 -5.82
C GLY A 31 -7.63 -4.56 -5.65
N PHE A 32 -6.40 -4.22 -6.01
CA PHE A 32 -5.21 -5.04 -5.77
C PHE A 32 -4.88 -5.10 -4.28
N TYR A 33 -4.66 -3.95 -3.65
CA TYR A 33 -4.17 -3.88 -2.26
C TYR A 33 -5.12 -4.53 -1.25
N ARG A 34 -6.45 -4.46 -1.43
CA ARG A 34 -7.41 -5.12 -0.54
C ARG A 34 -7.33 -6.67 -0.56
N ARG A 35 -6.61 -7.25 -1.53
CA ARG A 35 -6.41 -8.70 -1.69
C ARG A 35 -5.04 -9.14 -1.21
N VAL A 36 -4.18 -8.21 -0.87
CA VAL A 36 -2.81 -8.47 -0.41
C VAL A 36 -2.80 -8.46 1.11
N MET A 37 -2.24 -9.50 1.71
CA MET A 37 -1.92 -9.57 3.13
C MET A 37 -0.43 -9.79 3.25
N ILE A 38 0.27 -8.90 3.94
CA ILE A 38 1.70 -9.00 4.17
C ILE A 38 1.91 -9.48 5.61
N ILE A 39 2.61 -10.59 5.75
CA ILE A 39 3.01 -11.13 7.07
C ILE A 39 4.52 -10.94 7.16
N ASP A 40 4.93 -10.03 8.02
CA ASP A 40 6.32 -9.69 8.22
C ASP A 40 6.93 -10.55 9.36
N ILE A 41 8.02 -11.26 9.04
CA ILE A 41 8.72 -12.14 9.99
C ILE A 41 10.09 -11.53 10.26
N ASN A 42 10.15 -10.64 11.26
CA ASN A 42 11.34 -9.85 11.57
C ASN A 42 12.30 -10.53 12.55
N LYS A 43 11.93 -11.69 13.09
CA LYS A 43 12.77 -12.38 14.07
C LYS A 43 13.98 -13.03 13.38
N LYS A 44 15.16 -12.50 13.64
CA LYS A 44 16.42 -13.13 13.24
C LYS A 44 16.72 -14.30 14.19
N ILE A 45 16.96 -15.48 13.62
CA ILE A 45 17.43 -16.65 14.37
C ILE A 45 18.95 -16.61 14.35
N GLU A 46 19.57 -16.36 15.51
CA GLU A 46 21.03 -16.24 15.61
C GLU A 46 21.72 -17.60 15.42
N ASN A 47 21.13 -18.65 15.96
CA ASN A 47 21.64 -20.02 15.86
C ASN A 47 20.58 -20.90 15.18
N PRO A 48 20.53 -20.92 13.83
CA PRO A 48 19.59 -21.76 13.14
C PRO A 48 19.91 -23.23 13.33
N ASP A 49 18.90 -24.01 13.67
CA ASP A 49 19.01 -25.45 13.77
C ASP A 49 18.73 -26.09 12.41
N PRO A 50 19.73 -26.67 11.75
CA PRO A 50 19.56 -27.26 10.42
C PRO A 50 18.63 -28.49 10.42
N PHE A 51 18.44 -29.14 11.58
CA PHE A 51 17.62 -30.34 11.73
C PHE A 51 16.26 -30.04 12.41
N PHE A 52 15.86 -28.77 12.47
CA PHE A 52 14.61 -28.38 13.14
C PHE A 52 13.40 -29.13 12.58
N LEU A 53 13.27 -29.23 11.26
CA LEU A 53 12.14 -29.93 10.63
C LEU A 53 12.14 -31.43 10.88
N ASP A 54 13.32 -32.04 10.98
CA ASP A 54 13.46 -33.48 11.24
C ASP A 54 13.08 -33.89 12.68
N ARG A 55 13.05 -32.89 13.58
CA ARG A 55 12.64 -33.08 14.99
C ARG A 55 11.17 -32.87 15.25
N LEU A 56 10.43 -32.37 14.26
CA LEU A 56 8.98 -32.23 14.40
C LEU A 56 8.33 -33.61 14.42
N THR A 57 7.51 -33.84 15.42
CA THR A 57 6.76 -35.06 15.63
C THR A 57 5.34 -34.98 15.06
N GLU A 58 4.67 -36.12 14.93
CA GLU A 58 3.24 -36.14 14.56
C GLU A 58 2.39 -35.30 15.53
N GLN A 59 2.71 -35.30 16.82
CA GLN A 59 2.02 -34.50 17.82
C GLN A 59 2.14 -33.00 17.59
N ASP A 60 3.29 -32.52 17.09
CA ASP A 60 3.47 -31.11 16.73
C ASP A 60 2.59 -30.72 15.54
N TYR A 61 2.46 -31.59 14.55
CA TYR A 61 1.56 -31.39 13.41
C TYR A 61 0.09 -31.46 13.81
N GLU A 62 -0.30 -32.38 14.68
CA GLU A 62 -1.66 -32.48 15.23
C GLU A 62 -2.03 -31.21 16.03
N TYR A 63 -1.12 -30.72 16.86
CA TYR A 63 -1.29 -29.47 17.57
C TYR A 63 -1.50 -28.29 16.62
N LEU A 64 -0.62 -28.16 15.60
CA LEU A 64 -0.75 -27.10 14.60
C LEU A 64 -2.10 -27.18 13.87
N LEU A 65 -2.51 -28.38 13.49
CA LEU A 65 -3.79 -28.60 12.82
C LEU A 65 -4.97 -28.22 13.72
N SER A 66 -4.93 -28.58 14.99
CA SER A 66 -6.00 -28.24 15.95
C SER A 66 -6.17 -26.72 16.12
N VAL A 67 -5.04 -25.98 16.22
CA VAL A 67 -5.04 -24.52 16.27
C VAL A 67 -5.59 -23.93 14.97
N ALA A 68 -5.18 -24.47 13.82
CA ALA A 68 -5.66 -24.01 12.52
C ALA A 68 -7.17 -24.19 12.37
N ILE A 69 -7.72 -25.34 12.78
CA ILE A 69 -9.18 -25.62 12.76
C ILE A 69 -9.94 -24.68 13.69
N GLU A 70 -9.44 -24.44 14.90
CA GLU A 70 -10.04 -23.50 15.84
C GLU A 70 -10.13 -22.09 15.24
N LYS A 71 -9.03 -21.57 14.71
CA LYS A 71 -8.98 -20.23 14.11
C LYS A 71 -9.81 -20.13 12.84
N LEU A 72 -9.82 -21.18 12.01
CA LEU A 72 -10.69 -21.23 10.84
C LEU A 72 -12.16 -21.22 11.23
N SER A 73 -12.55 -22.01 12.23
CA SER A 73 -13.93 -22.04 12.74
C SER A 73 -14.37 -20.65 13.23
N ALA A 74 -13.51 -19.94 13.96
CA ALA A 74 -13.78 -18.58 14.42
C ALA A 74 -13.92 -17.59 13.23
N ALA A 75 -13.04 -17.68 12.25
CA ALA A 75 -13.08 -16.84 11.05
C ALA A 75 -14.35 -17.08 10.22
N LEU A 76 -14.78 -18.33 10.06
CA LEU A 76 -16.01 -18.68 9.34
C LEU A 76 -17.26 -18.16 10.06
N LYS A 77 -17.32 -18.23 11.41
CA LYS A 77 -18.44 -17.71 12.21
C LYS A 77 -18.58 -16.19 12.09
N THR A 78 -17.46 -15.48 12.05
CA THR A 78 -17.44 -14.01 11.97
C THR A 78 -17.42 -13.49 10.55
N ASN A 79 -17.16 -14.35 9.57
CA ASN A 79 -16.88 -14.03 8.16
C ASN A 79 -15.75 -12.97 8.01
N LYS A 80 -14.81 -12.97 8.94
CA LYS A 80 -13.67 -12.05 8.97
C LYS A 80 -12.39 -12.79 9.32
N LEU A 81 -11.32 -12.43 8.66
CA LEU A 81 -9.96 -12.80 9.08
C LEU A 81 -9.50 -11.87 10.20
N THR A 82 -8.69 -12.40 11.10
CA THR A 82 -8.06 -11.57 12.14
C THR A 82 -7.08 -10.61 11.49
N GLU A 83 -7.31 -9.32 11.65
CA GLU A 83 -6.40 -8.30 11.18
C GLU A 83 -5.20 -8.19 12.13
N CYS A 84 -4.01 -8.35 11.60
CA CYS A 84 -2.77 -8.10 12.33
C CYS A 84 -2.35 -6.64 12.11
N LYS A 85 -2.16 -5.88 13.19
CA LYS A 85 -1.75 -4.47 13.11
C LYS A 85 -0.46 -4.27 12.31
N SER A 86 0.53 -5.16 12.50
CA SER A 86 1.77 -5.12 11.74
C SER A 86 1.56 -5.32 10.24
N SER A 87 0.65 -6.21 9.84
CA SER A 87 0.30 -6.42 8.42
C SER A 87 -0.32 -5.18 7.79
N VAL A 88 -1.18 -4.47 8.52
CA VAL A 88 -1.81 -3.23 8.04
C VAL A 88 -0.74 -2.15 7.85
N VAL A 89 0.11 -1.94 8.84
CA VAL A 89 1.22 -0.97 8.75
C VAL A 89 2.13 -1.29 7.57
N LYS A 90 2.51 -2.57 7.44
CA LYS A 90 3.41 -3.00 6.35
C LYS A 90 2.79 -2.85 4.97
N LEU A 91 1.48 -3.06 4.86
CA LEU A 91 0.76 -2.83 3.60
C LEU A 91 0.72 -1.34 3.23
N GLU A 92 0.53 -0.45 4.20
CA GLU A 92 0.57 1.00 3.95
C GLU A 92 1.99 1.48 3.58
N GLU A 93 3.02 0.96 4.23
CA GLU A 93 4.42 1.21 3.82
C GLU A 93 4.64 0.76 2.38
N TYR A 94 4.23 -0.46 2.05
CA TYR A 94 4.36 -1.01 0.69
C TYR A 94 3.63 -0.16 -0.36
N LYS A 95 2.40 0.29 -0.10
CA LYS A 95 1.69 1.21 -0.99
C LYS A 95 2.48 2.51 -1.21
N THR A 96 2.99 3.07 -0.13
CA THR A 96 3.77 4.31 -0.19
C THR A 96 5.02 4.14 -1.06
N GLU A 97 5.80 3.08 -0.84
CA GLU A 97 7.01 2.77 -1.60
C GLU A 97 6.74 2.56 -3.10
N GLN A 98 5.56 2.06 -3.45
CA GLN A 98 5.17 1.82 -4.85
C GLN A 98 4.63 3.07 -5.57
N SER A 99 4.32 4.15 -4.87
CA SER A 99 3.76 5.37 -5.46
C SER A 99 4.63 6.58 -5.18
N SER A 100 5.16 7.20 -6.24
CA SER A 100 5.90 8.47 -6.13
C SER A 100 5.05 9.60 -5.55
N VAL A 101 3.73 9.58 -5.80
CA VAL A 101 2.79 10.58 -5.26
C VAL A 101 2.61 10.41 -3.75
N LEU A 102 2.39 9.18 -3.29
CA LEU A 102 2.24 8.92 -1.86
C LEU A 102 3.55 9.18 -1.10
N SER A 103 4.69 8.79 -1.68
CA SER A 103 6.02 9.10 -1.11
C SER A 103 6.23 10.60 -0.99
N PHE A 104 5.92 11.38 -2.03
CA PHE A 104 5.98 12.82 -2.03
C PHE A 104 5.08 13.44 -0.95
N MET A 105 3.81 13.04 -0.91
CA MET A 105 2.86 13.58 0.05
C MET A 105 3.26 13.28 1.50
N LYS A 106 3.86 12.11 1.74
CA LYS A 106 4.37 11.71 3.05
C LYS A 106 5.63 12.48 3.43
N GLU A 107 6.59 12.62 2.51
CA GLU A 107 7.85 13.35 2.75
C GLU A 107 7.58 14.81 3.12
N PHE A 108 6.71 15.48 2.39
CA PHE A 108 6.34 16.87 2.66
C PHE A 108 5.24 17.02 3.71
N ASN A 109 4.80 15.90 4.30
CA ASN A 109 3.78 15.88 5.35
C ASN A 109 2.50 16.65 4.97
N TYR A 110 2.06 16.50 3.73
CA TYR A 110 0.84 17.13 3.24
C TYR A 110 -0.40 16.56 3.93
N LYS A 111 -1.22 17.42 4.50
CA LYS A 111 -2.46 17.06 5.20
C LYS A 111 -3.65 17.78 4.61
N LYS A 112 -4.79 17.09 4.58
CA LYS A 112 -6.05 17.72 4.16
C LYS A 112 -6.39 18.89 5.07
N SER A 113 -6.69 20.05 4.48
CA SER A 113 -7.11 21.26 5.19
C SER A 113 -8.48 21.73 4.70
N ASN A 114 -9.22 22.37 5.58
CA ASN A 114 -10.47 23.05 5.23
C ASN A 114 -10.27 24.55 4.95
N LEU A 115 -9.16 25.11 5.39
CA LEU A 115 -8.84 26.53 5.34
C LEU A 115 -7.73 26.84 4.34
N ASP A 116 -6.68 26.06 4.38
CA ASP A 116 -5.49 26.33 3.59
C ASP A 116 -5.59 25.72 2.18
N HIS A 117 -4.97 26.40 1.23
CA HIS A 117 -4.96 26.00 -0.17
C HIS A 117 -3.55 26.14 -0.72
N ARG A 118 -3.19 25.25 -1.66
CA ARG A 118 -1.94 25.31 -2.41
C ARG A 118 -2.25 25.25 -3.92
N PRO A 119 -1.63 26.10 -4.74
CA PRO A 119 -1.81 26.05 -6.19
C PRO A 119 -1.40 24.69 -6.78
N CYS A 120 -2.28 24.09 -7.57
CA CYS A 120 -1.99 22.77 -8.16
C CYS A 120 -0.71 22.75 -9.03
N GLY A 121 -0.40 23.88 -9.67
CA GLY A 121 0.80 24.02 -10.49
C GLY A 121 2.08 24.04 -9.68
N GLU A 122 2.07 24.68 -8.51
CA GLU A 122 3.22 24.80 -7.61
C GLU A 122 3.52 23.42 -6.98
N VAL A 123 2.50 22.78 -6.45
CA VAL A 123 2.63 21.43 -5.88
C VAL A 123 3.15 20.43 -6.91
N PHE A 124 2.71 20.55 -8.17
CA PHE A 124 3.20 19.68 -9.23
C PHE A 124 4.69 19.92 -9.54
N LYS A 125 5.16 21.17 -9.53
CA LYS A 125 6.59 21.49 -9.68
C LYS A 125 7.43 20.92 -8.53
N GLU A 126 6.94 21.03 -7.29
CA GLU A 126 7.59 20.42 -6.13
C GLU A 126 7.66 18.90 -6.25
N PHE A 127 6.60 18.27 -6.76
CA PHE A 127 6.59 16.84 -7.05
C PHE A 127 7.60 16.44 -8.14
N GLU A 128 7.71 17.22 -9.22
CA GLU A 128 8.71 16.95 -10.27
C GLU A 128 10.13 17.04 -9.71
N GLN A 129 10.42 18.06 -8.87
CA GLN A 129 11.69 18.20 -8.19
C GLN A 129 11.97 17.03 -7.25
N PHE A 130 10.99 16.64 -6.42
CA PHE A 130 11.09 15.48 -5.55
C PHE A 130 11.41 14.20 -6.33
N CYS A 131 10.74 13.96 -7.46
CA CYS A 131 11.03 12.81 -8.30
C CYS A 131 12.46 12.84 -8.86
N TYR A 132 12.95 14.01 -9.24
CA TYR A 132 14.33 14.18 -9.71
C TYR A 132 15.34 13.84 -8.60
N ASP A 133 15.12 14.36 -7.40
CA ASP A 133 16.03 14.19 -6.26
C ASP A 133 16.04 12.76 -5.71
N THR A 134 14.92 12.06 -5.80
CA THR A 134 14.74 10.70 -5.26
C THR A 134 14.87 9.58 -6.30
N GLY A 135 15.02 9.94 -7.59
CA GLY A 135 15.14 8.99 -8.69
C GLY A 135 13.81 8.33 -9.12
N PHE A 136 12.68 8.81 -8.63
CA PHE A 136 11.39 8.39 -9.15
C PHE A 136 11.15 8.92 -10.56
N LYS A 137 10.44 8.15 -11.38
CA LYS A 137 9.96 8.65 -12.67
C LYS A 137 8.74 9.55 -12.46
N PRO A 138 8.81 10.85 -12.83
CA PRO A 138 7.70 11.76 -12.64
C PRO A 138 6.49 11.35 -13.49
N LEU A 139 5.31 11.48 -12.91
CA LEU A 139 4.05 11.28 -13.62
C LEU A 139 3.68 12.52 -14.41
N LYS A 140 2.88 12.34 -15.48
CA LYS A 140 2.25 13.49 -16.14
C LYS A 140 1.24 14.14 -15.18
N LYS A 141 1.11 15.47 -15.25
CA LYS A 141 0.25 16.27 -14.34
C LYS A 141 -1.17 15.71 -14.19
N VAL A 142 -1.80 15.29 -15.28
CA VAL A 142 -3.16 14.71 -15.25
C VAL A 142 -3.23 13.43 -14.40
N LYS A 143 -2.18 12.59 -14.47
CA LYS A 143 -2.12 11.35 -13.69
C LYS A 143 -1.81 11.64 -12.22
N PHE A 144 -0.90 12.56 -11.96
CA PHE A 144 -0.60 13.06 -10.62
C PHE A 144 -1.86 13.61 -9.93
N ASP A 145 -2.58 14.52 -10.60
CA ASP A 145 -3.83 15.10 -10.10
C ASP A 145 -4.87 14.03 -9.77
N ARG A 146 -4.99 12.99 -10.61
CA ARG A 146 -5.93 11.90 -10.40
C ARG A 146 -5.54 11.08 -9.17
N GLU A 147 -4.28 10.69 -9.03
CA GLU A 147 -3.81 9.90 -7.87
C GLU A 147 -4.02 10.67 -6.56
N ILE A 148 -3.77 11.98 -6.53
CA ILE A 148 -4.07 12.81 -5.35
C ILE A 148 -5.58 12.85 -5.05
N CYS A 149 -6.42 13.06 -6.07
CA CYS A 149 -7.87 13.08 -5.89
C CYS A 149 -8.40 11.75 -5.34
N ASP A 150 -7.92 10.63 -5.87
CA ASP A 150 -8.39 9.31 -5.50
C ASP A 150 -7.97 8.93 -4.08
N GLU A 151 -6.74 9.26 -3.68
CA GLU A 151 -6.18 8.87 -2.38
C GLU A 151 -6.61 9.82 -1.25
N TYR A 152 -6.48 11.14 -1.45
CA TYR A 152 -6.74 12.13 -0.41
C TYR A 152 -8.15 12.72 -0.49
N LYS A 153 -8.94 12.36 -1.53
CA LYS A 153 -10.28 12.91 -1.79
C LYS A 153 -10.29 14.44 -1.71
N LEU A 154 -9.33 15.03 -2.40
CA LEU A 154 -9.19 16.49 -2.45
C LEU A 154 -10.04 17.07 -3.56
N GLU A 155 -10.54 18.29 -3.30
CA GLU A 155 -11.26 19.09 -4.28
C GLU A 155 -10.38 20.22 -4.78
N LYS A 156 -10.44 20.50 -6.08
CA LYS A 156 -9.83 21.70 -6.67
C LYS A 156 -10.80 22.88 -6.52
N ARG A 157 -10.26 24.02 -6.12
CA ARG A 157 -11.02 25.28 -6.02
C ARG A 157 -10.24 26.43 -6.63
N ASN A 158 -10.97 27.42 -7.12
CA ASN A 158 -10.41 28.72 -7.49
C ASN A 158 -10.34 29.56 -6.22
N THR A 159 -9.16 30.05 -5.87
CA THR A 159 -8.95 30.83 -4.65
C THR A 159 -7.67 31.67 -4.74
N THR A 160 -7.50 32.56 -3.76
CA THR A 160 -6.30 33.38 -3.60
C THR A 160 -5.26 32.65 -2.74
N TRP A 161 -4.01 32.66 -3.17
CA TRP A 161 -2.87 32.18 -2.41
C TRP A 161 -1.72 33.18 -2.53
N ASN A 162 -1.08 33.54 -1.42
CA ASN A 162 -0.03 34.58 -1.37
C ASN A 162 -0.41 35.88 -2.10
N LYS A 163 -1.65 36.35 -1.95
CA LYS A 163 -2.23 37.54 -2.61
C LYS A 163 -2.52 37.42 -4.11
N ASP A 164 -2.17 36.31 -4.75
CA ASP A 164 -2.45 36.06 -6.15
C ASP A 164 -3.68 35.15 -6.32
N ASN A 165 -4.42 35.33 -7.40
CA ASN A 165 -5.57 34.51 -7.74
C ASN A 165 -5.15 33.31 -8.59
N TYR A 166 -5.52 32.11 -8.16
CA TYR A 166 -5.25 30.87 -8.87
C TYR A 166 -6.55 30.19 -9.29
N ASN A 167 -6.61 29.75 -10.54
CA ASN A 167 -7.77 29.05 -11.08
C ASN A 167 -7.93 27.62 -10.56
N GLN A 168 -6.88 27.03 -9.98
CA GLN A 168 -6.92 25.68 -9.41
C GLN A 168 -6.00 25.60 -8.22
N CYS A 169 -6.55 25.30 -7.05
CA CYS A 169 -5.81 25.04 -5.83
C CYS A 169 -6.31 23.76 -5.15
N TRP A 170 -5.41 23.05 -4.49
CA TRP A 170 -5.73 21.93 -3.61
C TRP A 170 -6.06 22.43 -2.19
N ARG A 171 -7.01 21.78 -1.54
CA ARG A 171 -7.33 22.01 -0.13
C ARG A 171 -6.45 21.17 0.80
N PHE A 172 -5.20 21.49 0.90
CA PHE A 172 -4.30 20.91 1.88
C PHE A 172 -3.24 21.91 2.34
N VAL A 173 -2.63 21.62 3.48
CA VAL A 173 -1.55 22.39 4.08
C VAL A 173 -0.27 21.55 4.03
N ASP A 174 0.83 22.24 3.81
CA ASP A 174 2.18 21.75 3.93
C ASP A 174 2.71 22.17 5.32
N GLU A 175 3.03 21.19 6.18
CA GLU A 175 3.51 21.51 7.53
C GLU A 175 4.92 22.09 7.54
N HIS A 176 5.72 21.90 6.49
CA HIS A 176 7.05 22.47 6.38
C HIS A 176 7.03 23.96 5.99
N ASN A 177 5.95 24.46 5.44
CA ASN A 177 5.84 25.83 4.90
C ASN A 177 4.91 26.73 5.74
N LYS A 178 4.68 26.41 7.02
CA LYS A 178 4.05 27.33 7.96
C LYS A 178 5.04 28.44 8.32
N ARG A 179 5.06 29.48 7.50
CA ARG A 179 5.62 30.79 7.85
C ARG A 179 4.54 31.71 8.35
#